data_d2ef363c47e9b3103a1f2a73abf967ed
#
_entry.id   d2ef363c47e9b3103a1f2a73abf967ed
#
_cell.length_a   1.000
_cell.length_b   1.000
_cell.length_c   1.000
_cell.angle_alpha   90.00
_cell.angle_beta   90.00
_cell.angle_gamma   90.00
#
_symmetry.space_group_name_H-M   'P 1'
#
loop_
_entity.id
_entity.type
_entity.pdbx_description
1 polymer ?
#
loop_
_entity_poly.entity_id
_entity_poly.type
_entity_poly.pdbx_seq_one_letter_code
_entity_poly.pdbx_strand_id
1 'polypeptide(L)'
;PTETINGETAFVLFMLLFFMGYATGFIAGDLAKMRQEGLLTRSIISNTYSWQILGSVLFAYVLYEFLASTIVISIMSAVFNLPINHPALLVSLILSMSIFIVGLTMVLFRLFKNEALIQMIGLLLAIVLAFIPLIAESFTSLQFVQFLSPYYWIFEAIDTGQIFPNVPVVILYGLVLFTAGSFKIERLVKV
;
A
#
# COMPACT_ATOMS: atom_id res chain seq x y z
N PRO A 1 24.72 1.81 -19.20
CA PRO A 1 24.68 0.82 -18.15
C PRO A 1 23.81 1.39 -17.03
N THR A 2 22.62 0.87 -16.88
CA THR A 2 21.75 1.16 -15.74
C THR A 2 22.47 0.58 -14.53
N GLU A 3 22.95 1.45 -13.64
CA GLU A 3 23.52 0.99 -12.37
C GLU A 3 22.39 0.29 -11.59
N THR A 4 22.52 -1.00 -11.42
CA THR A 4 21.62 -1.81 -10.59
C THR A 4 21.72 -1.33 -9.15
N ILE A 5 20.59 -1.27 -8.44
CA ILE A 5 20.57 -0.90 -7.01
C ILE A 5 21.38 -1.95 -6.24
N ASN A 6 22.27 -1.50 -5.36
CA ASN A 6 23.07 -2.39 -4.52
C ASN A 6 22.14 -3.33 -3.71
N GLY A 7 22.51 -4.60 -3.56
CA GLY A 7 21.71 -5.62 -2.87
C GLY A 7 21.33 -5.24 -1.44
N GLU A 8 22.18 -4.53 -0.70
CA GLU A 8 21.87 -4.02 0.64
C GLU A 8 20.75 -2.98 0.60
N THR A 9 20.82 -2.05 -0.36
CA THR A 9 19.79 -1.02 -0.55
C THR A 9 18.47 -1.67 -1.01
N ALA A 10 18.53 -2.66 -1.89
CA ALA A 10 17.35 -3.41 -2.33
C ALA A 10 16.66 -4.13 -1.17
N PHE A 11 17.43 -4.76 -0.28
CA PHE A 11 16.90 -5.42 0.92
C PHE A 11 16.22 -4.43 1.88
N VAL A 12 16.85 -3.29 2.15
CA VAL A 12 16.28 -2.24 3.02
C VAL A 12 14.99 -1.69 2.42
N LEU A 13 14.95 -1.46 1.11
CA LEU A 13 13.75 -1.03 0.40
C LEU A 13 12.63 -2.07 0.49
N PHE A 14 12.96 -3.34 0.27
CA PHE A 14 11.99 -4.42 0.41
C PHE A 14 11.38 -4.43 1.82
N MET A 15 12.22 -4.37 2.85
CA MET A 15 11.76 -4.33 4.24
C MET A 15 10.86 -3.12 4.50
N LEU A 16 11.25 -1.94 4.04
CA LEU A 16 10.42 -0.74 4.18
C LEU A 16 9.05 -0.92 3.53
N LEU A 17 9.01 -1.36 2.28
CA LEU A 17 7.78 -1.53 1.52
C LEU A 17 6.91 -2.68 2.08
N PHE A 18 7.54 -3.72 2.62
CA PHE A 18 6.85 -4.78 3.35
C PHE A 18 6.15 -4.23 4.61
N PHE A 19 6.86 -3.45 5.42
CA PHE A 19 6.27 -2.83 6.61
C PHE A 19 5.19 -1.80 6.26
N MET A 20 5.33 -1.07 5.15
CA MET A 20 4.25 -0.24 4.62
C MET A 20 3.00 -1.07 4.31
N GLY A 21 3.15 -2.21 3.65
CA GLY A 21 2.03 -3.13 3.37
C GLY A 21 1.32 -3.59 4.63
N TYR A 22 2.06 -3.76 5.72
CA TYR A 22 1.54 -4.11 7.03
C TYR A 22 0.56 -3.05 7.59
N ALA A 23 0.80 -1.77 7.29
CA ALA A 23 -0.07 -0.68 7.72
C ALA A 23 -1.50 -0.78 7.18
N THR A 24 -1.72 -1.51 6.07
CA THR A 24 -3.06 -1.73 5.48
C THR A 24 -4.08 -2.21 6.51
N GLY A 25 -3.70 -3.19 7.33
CA GLY A 25 -4.58 -3.75 8.35
C GLY A 25 -4.95 -2.73 9.43
N PHE A 26 -3.98 -1.95 9.89
CA PHE A 26 -4.20 -0.91 10.90
C PHE A 26 -5.09 0.20 10.38
N ILE A 27 -4.82 0.75 9.20
CA ILE A 27 -5.62 1.81 8.60
C ILE A 27 -7.06 1.34 8.35
N ALA A 28 -7.24 0.13 7.84
CA ALA A 28 -8.56 -0.45 7.63
C ALA A 28 -9.31 -0.70 8.96
N GLY A 29 -8.58 -1.12 10.01
CA GLY A 29 -9.09 -1.27 11.36
C GLY A 29 -9.56 0.06 11.95
N ASP A 30 -8.76 1.11 11.85
CA ASP A 30 -9.12 2.45 12.29
C ASP A 30 -10.39 2.98 11.60
N LEU A 31 -10.51 2.78 10.29
CA LEU A 31 -11.74 3.12 9.56
C LEU A 31 -12.95 2.34 10.05
N ALA A 32 -12.77 1.04 10.35
CA ALA A 32 -13.84 0.20 10.90
C ALA A 32 -14.26 0.67 12.29
N LYS A 33 -13.31 1.05 13.14
CA LYS A 33 -13.57 1.66 14.46
C LYS A 33 -14.32 2.97 14.33
N MET A 34 -13.88 3.88 13.46
CA MET A 34 -14.61 5.14 13.19
C MET A 34 -16.05 4.89 12.73
N ARG A 35 -16.29 3.81 11.96
CA ARG A 35 -17.65 3.40 11.56
C ARG A 35 -18.46 2.91 12.77
N GLN A 36 -17.89 2.04 13.62
CA GLN A 36 -18.55 1.49 14.81
C GLN A 36 -18.89 2.57 15.83
N GLU A 37 -18.02 3.54 16.02
CA GLU A 37 -18.24 4.68 16.92
C GLU A 37 -19.22 5.73 16.34
N GLY A 38 -19.70 5.53 15.11
CA GLY A 38 -20.63 6.44 14.43
C GLY A 38 -19.99 7.78 14.03
N LEU A 39 -18.67 7.91 14.07
CA LEU A 39 -17.98 9.15 13.70
C LEU A 39 -18.21 9.49 12.23
N LEU A 40 -18.15 8.49 11.34
CA LEU A 40 -18.40 8.66 9.92
C LEU A 40 -19.85 9.12 9.67
N THR A 41 -20.83 8.55 10.40
CA THR A 41 -22.25 8.91 10.27
C THR A 41 -22.51 10.33 10.76
N ARG A 42 -21.94 10.73 11.90
CA ARG A 42 -22.07 12.10 12.43
C ARG A 42 -21.49 13.15 11.51
N SER A 43 -20.36 12.86 10.87
CA SER A 43 -19.73 13.77 9.91
C SER A 43 -20.59 14.00 8.66
N ILE A 44 -21.39 13.01 8.24
CA ILE A 44 -22.30 13.11 7.09
C ILE A 44 -23.52 13.97 7.40
N ILE A 45 -24.02 13.96 8.65
CA ILE A 45 -25.15 14.77 9.07
C ILE A 45 -24.85 16.27 8.98
N SER A 46 -23.58 16.67 8.99
CA SER A 46 -23.11 18.04 8.85
C SER A 46 -23.14 18.61 7.41
N ASN A 47 -23.97 18.05 6.53
CA ASN A 47 -24.13 18.48 5.12
C ASN A 47 -22.88 18.28 4.22
N THR A 48 -21.98 17.39 4.60
CA THR A 48 -20.80 17.03 3.80
C THR A 48 -21.03 15.71 3.08
N TYR A 49 -20.60 15.59 1.83
CA TYR A 49 -20.71 14.33 1.09
C TYR A 49 -19.81 13.25 1.67
N SER A 50 -20.32 12.02 1.83
CA SER A 50 -19.59 10.87 2.40
C SER A 50 -18.24 10.63 1.74
N TRP A 51 -18.14 10.84 0.42
CA TRP A 51 -16.91 10.66 -0.34
C TRP A 51 -15.86 11.73 -0.02
N GLN A 52 -16.27 12.96 0.34
CA GLN A 52 -15.33 14.02 0.72
C GLN A 52 -14.66 13.71 2.06
N ILE A 53 -15.45 13.24 3.03
CA ILE A 53 -14.94 12.88 4.36
C ILE A 53 -13.98 11.69 4.25
N LEU A 54 -14.43 10.61 3.62
CA LEU A 54 -13.60 9.42 3.49
C LEU A 54 -12.39 9.67 2.59
N GLY A 55 -12.57 10.44 1.51
CA GLY A 55 -11.47 10.83 0.62
C GLY A 55 -10.41 11.67 1.33
N SER A 56 -10.79 12.62 2.18
CA SER A 56 -9.83 13.43 2.96
C SER A 56 -9.06 12.59 3.98
N VAL A 57 -9.74 11.66 4.66
CA VAL A 57 -9.09 10.73 5.60
C VAL A 57 -8.09 9.83 4.88
N LEU A 58 -8.50 9.24 3.76
CA LEU A 58 -7.63 8.37 2.97
C LEU A 58 -6.45 9.11 2.35
N PHE A 59 -6.68 10.34 1.88
CA PHE A 59 -5.60 11.19 1.38
C PHE A 59 -4.59 11.54 2.50
N ALA A 60 -5.06 11.79 3.71
CA ALA A 60 -4.20 12.00 4.88
C ALA A 60 -3.34 10.75 5.17
N TYR A 61 -3.91 9.54 5.05
CA TYR A 61 -3.13 8.30 5.20
C TYR A 61 -2.08 8.13 4.09
N VAL A 62 -2.40 8.43 2.82
CA VAL A 62 -1.39 8.42 1.73
C VAL A 62 -0.24 9.35 2.06
N LEU A 63 -0.55 10.58 2.48
CA LEU A 63 0.49 11.56 2.85
C LEU A 63 1.32 11.10 4.05
N TYR A 64 0.65 10.57 5.08
CA TYR A 64 1.33 10.08 6.27
C TYR A 64 2.29 8.93 5.92
N GLU A 65 1.82 7.91 5.22
CA GLU A 65 2.64 6.77 4.78
C GLU A 65 3.81 7.22 3.90
N PHE A 66 3.54 8.10 2.95
CA PHE A 66 4.57 8.64 2.07
C PHE A 66 5.65 9.42 2.84
N LEU A 67 5.25 10.32 3.73
CA LEU A 67 6.19 11.13 4.52
C LEU A 67 6.96 10.28 5.53
N ALA A 68 6.27 9.39 6.27
CA ALA A 68 6.89 8.52 7.24
C ALA A 68 7.94 7.61 6.57
N SER A 69 7.59 6.98 5.44
CA SER A 69 8.48 6.09 4.70
C SER A 69 9.66 6.84 4.08
N THR A 70 9.44 8.07 3.60
CA THR A 70 10.52 8.92 3.07
C THR A 70 11.50 9.32 4.18
N ILE A 71 11.00 9.63 5.38
CA ILE A 71 11.85 9.92 6.55
C ILE A 71 12.65 8.68 6.94
N VAL A 72 11.99 7.52 7.04
CA VAL A 72 12.65 6.26 7.43
C VAL A 72 13.77 5.91 6.47
N ILE A 73 13.52 5.94 5.15
CA ILE A 73 14.58 5.61 4.16
C ILE A 73 15.72 6.63 4.21
N SER A 74 15.42 7.91 4.45
CA SER A 74 16.44 8.96 4.58
C SER A 74 17.34 8.72 5.80
N ILE A 75 16.75 8.34 6.94
CA ILE A 75 17.50 7.99 8.16
C ILE A 75 18.33 6.72 7.92
N MET A 76 17.74 5.68 7.34
CA MET A 76 18.43 4.44 7.05
C MET A 76 19.61 4.65 6.10
N SER A 77 19.41 5.46 5.05
CA SER A 77 20.50 5.83 4.15
C SER A 77 21.64 6.56 4.86
N ALA A 78 21.32 7.50 5.74
CA ALA A 78 22.33 8.26 6.51
C ALA A 78 23.09 7.37 7.52
N VAL A 79 22.40 6.45 8.21
CA VAL A 79 22.98 5.60 9.26
C VAL A 79 23.83 4.47 8.64
N PHE A 80 23.35 3.85 7.58
CA PHE A 80 24.02 2.70 6.94
C PHE A 80 24.85 3.08 5.72
N ASN A 81 24.99 4.38 5.41
CA ASN A 81 25.68 4.89 4.22
C ASN A 81 25.21 4.23 2.91
N LEU A 82 23.89 3.97 2.81
CA LEU A 82 23.32 3.33 1.63
C LEU A 82 23.31 4.32 0.46
N PRO A 83 23.86 3.96 -0.71
CA PRO A 83 23.84 4.84 -1.86
C PRO A 83 22.44 4.99 -2.43
N ILE A 84 21.92 6.22 -2.44
CA ILE A 84 20.65 6.56 -3.11
C ILE A 84 20.97 7.03 -4.53
N ASN A 85 21.25 6.10 -5.43
CA ASN A 85 21.62 6.44 -6.81
C ASN A 85 20.40 6.89 -7.65
N HIS A 86 19.18 6.47 -7.26
CA HIS A 86 17.94 6.74 -8.01
C HIS A 86 16.84 7.32 -7.12
N PRO A 87 16.96 8.57 -6.63
CA PRO A 87 15.97 9.14 -5.70
C PRO A 87 14.55 9.25 -6.33
N ALA A 88 14.45 9.51 -7.62
CA ALA A 88 13.16 9.56 -8.30
C ALA A 88 12.46 8.20 -8.32
N LEU A 89 13.19 7.11 -8.52
CA LEU A 89 12.65 5.75 -8.43
C LEU A 89 12.16 5.45 -7.01
N LEU A 90 12.96 5.74 -5.99
CA LEU A 90 12.58 5.52 -4.60
C LEU A 90 11.29 6.26 -4.21
N VAL A 91 11.23 7.55 -4.52
CA VAL A 91 10.04 8.38 -4.26
C VAL A 91 8.82 7.81 -4.97
N SER A 92 8.97 7.40 -6.23
CA SER A 92 7.87 6.84 -7.02
C SER A 92 7.40 5.47 -6.50
N LEU A 93 8.31 4.62 -6.00
CA LEU A 93 7.96 3.33 -5.38
C LEU A 93 7.20 3.53 -4.06
N ILE A 94 7.68 4.41 -3.18
CA ILE A 94 6.99 4.73 -1.92
C ILE A 94 5.60 5.29 -2.20
N LEU A 95 5.47 6.22 -3.13
CA LEU A 95 4.18 6.81 -3.49
C LEU A 95 3.22 5.78 -4.08
N SER A 96 3.68 4.93 -5.00
CA SER A 96 2.86 3.88 -5.61
C SER A 96 2.38 2.87 -4.59
N MET A 97 3.24 2.48 -3.64
CA MET A 97 2.87 1.58 -2.55
C MET A 97 1.87 2.21 -1.60
N SER A 98 2.01 3.50 -1.25
CA SER A 98 1.03 4.23 -0.43
C SER A 98 -0.36 4.24 -1.08
N ILE A 99 -0.44 4.46 -2.40
CA ILE A 99 -1.71 4.41 -3.16
C ILE A 99 -2.29 2.99 -3.15
N PHE A 100 -1.45 1.97 -3.33
CA PHE A 100 -1.88 0.56 -3.28
C PHE A 100 -2.45 0.19 -1.90
N ILE A 101 -1.77 0.57 -0.82
CA ILE A 101 -2.20 0.32 0.56
C ILE A 101 -3.58 0.92 0.81
N VAL A 102 -3.80 2.16 0.42
CA VAL A 102 -5.10 2.82 0.57
C VAL A 102 -6.18 2.14 -0.26
N GLY A 103 -5.86 1.70 -1.47
CA GLY A 103 -6.78 0.91 -2.29
C GLY A 103 -7.18 -0.41 -1.61
N LEU A 104 -6.22 -1.15 -1.09
CA LEU A 104 -6.44 -2.41 -0.38
C LEU A 104 -7.22 -2.20 0.93
N THR A 105 -6.89 -1.15 1.66
CA THR A 105 -7.62 -0.69 2.86
C THR A 105 -9.12 -0.52 2.58
N MET A 106 -9.48 0.12 1.46
CA MET A 106 -10.88 0.32 1.08
C MET A 106 -11.62 -0.99 0.80
N VAL A 107 -10.95 -1.96 0.19
CA VAL A 107 -11.53 -3.29 -0.04
C VAL A 107 -11.77 -4.00 1.29
N LEU A 108 -10.79 -4.00 2.20
CA LEU A 108 -10.93 -4.62 3.52
C LEU A 108 -12.04 -3.96 4.35
N PHE A 109 -12.08 -2.64 4.38
CA PHE A 109 -13.12 -1.86 5.06
C PHE A 109 -14.53 -2.19 4.53
N ARG A 110 -14.64 -2.47 3.24
CA ARG A 110 -15.90 -2.87 2.61
C ARG A 110 -16.32 -4.28 2.97
N LEU A 111 -15.40 -5.23 2.93
CA LEU A 111 -15.70 -6.67 3.09
C LEU A 111 -15.98 -7.05 4.54
N PHE A 112 -15.33 -6.39 5.46
CA PHE A 112 -15.37 -6.76 6.88
C PHE A 112 -15.88 -5.61 7.76
N LYS A 113 -16.52 -5.99 8.89
CA LYS A 113 -17.04 -5.04 9.86
C LYS A 113 -16.27 -5.05 11.19
N ASN A 114 -15.64 -6.16 11.51
CA ASN A 114 -14.93 -6.34 12.75
C ASN A 114 -13.49 -5.83 12.63
N GLU A 115 -13.10 -4.89 13.51
CA GLU A 115 -11.78 -4.27 13.52
C GLU A 115 -10.64 -5.29 13.63
N ALA A 116 -10.72 -6.20 14.61
CA ALA A 116 -9.66 -7.20 14.83
C ALA A 116 -9.51 -8.16 13.63
N LEU A 117 -10.63 -8.55 13.01
CA LEU A 117 -10.61 -9.39 11.82
C LEU A 117 -9.96 -8.67 10.63
N ILE A 118 -10.26 -7.38 10.44
CA ILE A 118 -9.67 -6.55 9.40
C ILE A 118 -8.17 -6.45 9.57
N GLN A 119 -7.71 -6.16 10.79
CA GLN A 119 -6.29 -6.05 11.10
C GLN A 119 -5.55 -7.36 10.82
N MET A 120 -6.11 -8.49 11.26
CA MET A 120 -5.53 -9.81 11.02
C MET A 120 -5.46 -10.16 9.53
N ILE A 121 -6.55 -9.94 8.78
CA ILE A 121 -6.60 -10.23 7.34
C ILE A 121 -5.66 -9.30 6.58
N GLY A 122 -5.62 -8.01 6.93
CA GLY A 122 -4.71 -7.05 6.30
C GLY A 122 -3.25 -7.45 6.46
N LEU A 123 -2.88 -7.89 7.66
CA LEU A 123 -1.56 -8.44 7.94
C LEU A 123 -1.25 -9.68 7.10
N LEU A 124 -2.15 -10.66 7.09
CA LEU A 124 -1.98 -11.89 6.31
C LEU A 124 -1.84 -11.59 4.82
N LEU A 125 -2.65 -10.66 4.29
CA LEU A 125 -2.57 -10.24 2.89
C LEU A 125 -1.23 -9.58 2.58
N ALA A 126 -0.72 -8.72 3.46
CA ALA A 126 0.59 -8.08 3.27
C ALA A 126 1.70 -9.14 3.18
N ILE A 127 1.69 -10.13 4.09
CA ILE A 127 2.64 -11.24 4.08
C ILE A 127 2.51 -12.05 2.78
N VAL A 128 1.30 -12.50 2.46
CA VAL A 128 1.05 -13.33 1.27
C VAL A 128 1.51 -12.60 0.00
N LEU A 129 1.10 -11.34 -0.18
CA LEU A 129 1.45 -10.56 -1.36
C LEU A 129 2.96 -10.34 -1.48
N ALA A 130 3.67 -10.12 -0.36
CA ALA A 130 5.12 -9.92 -0.37
C ALA A 130 5.88 -11.20 -0.72
N PHE A 131 5.38 -12.37 -0.29
CA PHE A 131 6.06 -13.64 -0.52
C PHE A 131 5.65 -14.35 -1.83
N ILE A 132 4.54 -13.95 -2.47
CA ILE A 132 4.12 -14.52 -3.78
C ILE A 132 5.26 -14.50 -4.81
N PRO A 133 5.98 -13.40 -5.06
CA PRO A 133 7.05 -13.39 -6.07
C PRO A 133 8.14 -14.39 -5.76
N LEU A 134 8.58 -14.47 -4.50
CA LEU A 134 9.64 -15.39 -4.05
C LEU A 134 9.25 -16.85 -4.19
N ILE A 135 7.98 -17.19 -3.89
CA ILE A 135 7.46 -18.55 -4.03
C ILE A 135 7.28 -18.90 -5.51
N ALA A 136 6.73 -17.98 -6.31
CA ALA A 136 6.46 -18.21 -7.71
C ALA A 136 7.75 -18.42 -8.54
N GLU A 137 8.84 -17.78 -8.16
CA GLU A 137 10.15 -17.99 -8.76
C GLU A 137 10.64 -19.44 -8.61
N SER A 138 10.31 -20.07 -7.48
CA SER A 138 10.69 -21.47 -7.19
C SER A 138 9.85 -22.51 -7.94
N PHE A 139 8.69 -22.13 -8.49
CA PHE A 139 7.75 -23.06 -9.14
C PHE A 139 7.37 -22.58 -10.55
N THR A 140 7.89 -23.23 -11.58
CA THR A 140 7.65 -22.87 -13.00
C THR A 140 6.16 -22.79 -13.38
N SER A 141 5.31 -23.64 -12.77
CA SER A 141 3.87 -23.66 -13.03
C SER A 141 3.11 -22.48 -12.42
N LEU A 142 3.71 -21.76 -11.47
CA LEU A 142 3.09 -20.66 -10.75
C LEU A 142 3.63 -19.28 -11.15
N GLN A 143 4.54 -19.23 -12.13
CA GLN A 143 5.16 -17.96 -12.54
C GLN A 143 4.18 -16.86 -12.93
N PHE A 144 3.00 -17.22 -13.49
CA PHE A 144 2.00 -16.21 -13.82
C PHE A 144 1.36 -15.54 -12.58
N VAL A 145 1.38 -16.20 -11.41
CA VAL A 145 0.78 -15.68 -10.18
C VAL A 145 1.59 -14.51 -9.61
N GLN A 146 2.90 -14.46 -9.88
CA GLN A 146 3.74 -13.36 -9.41
C GLN A 146 3.25 -12.00 -9.91
N PHE A 147 2.73 -11.93 -11.14
CA PHE A 147 2.22 -10.68 -11.73
C PHE A 147 1.02 -10.09 -10.97
N LEU A 148 0.31 -10.90 -10.17
CA LEU A 148 -0.79 -10.42 -9.34
C LEU A 148 -0.31 -9.67 -8.09
N SER A 149 0.95 -9.85 -7.70
CA SER A 149 1.53 -9.16 -6.56
C SER A 149 2.10 -7.79 -6.95
N PRO A 150 1.78 -6.70 -6.24
CA PRO A 150 2.44 -5.42 -6.44
C PRO A 150 3.94 -5.50 -6.14
N TYR A 151 4.36 -6.38 -5.24
CA TYR A 151 5.76 -6.56 -4.87
C TYR A 151 6.61 -7.11 -6.01
N TYR A 152 6.04 -7.91 -6.93
CA TYR A 152 6.74 -8.33 -8.13
C TYR A 152 7.20 -7.14 -8.98
N TRP A 153 6.27 -6.21 -9.24
CA TRP A 153 6.56 -5.01 -10.03
C TRP A 153 7.53 -4.07 -9.33
N ILE A 154 7.49 -4.04 -7.99
CA ILE A 154 8.44 -3.29 -7.18
C ILE A 154 9.84 -3.89 -7.29
N PHE A 155 9.98 -5.22 -7.17
CA PHE A 155 11.27 -5.90 -7.34
C PHE A 155 11.83 -5.67 -8.74
N GLU A 156 11.00 -5.84 -9.76
CA GLU A 156 11.41 -5.60 -11.15
C GLU A 156 11.87 -4.14 -11.36
N ALA A 157 11.21 -3.17 -10.72
CA ALA A 157 11.64 -1.77 -10.78
C ALA A 157 12.99 -1.53 -10.09
N ILE A 158 13.23 -2.20 -8.97
CA ILE A 158 14.50 -2.13 -8.23
C ILE A 158 15.63 -2.76 -9.03
N ASP A 159 15.40 -3.94 -9.58
CA ASP A 159 16.41 -4.70 -10.31
C ASP A 159 16.78 -4.06 -11.66
N THR A 160 15.79 -3.51 -12.36
CA THR A 160 15.99 -2.86 -13.66
C THR A 160 16.35 -1.38 -13.55
N GLY A 161 16.12 -0.73 -12.39
CA GLY A 161 16.25 0.71 -12.23
C GLY A 161 15.21 1.52 -13.02
N GLN A 162 14.15 0.87 -13.54
CA GLN A 162 13.17 1.49 -14.43
C GLN A 162 11.84 1.78 -13.71
N ILE A 163 11.37 3.02 -13.83
CA ILE A 163 10.06 3.43 -13.31
C ILE A 163 8.92 2.84 -14.17
N PHE A 164 9.07 2.86 -15.47
CA PHE A 164 8.07 2.35 -16.41
C PHE A 164 8.46 0.96 -16.94
N PRO A 165 7.52 -0.02 -17.02
CA PRO A 165 6.07 0.05 -16.72
C PRO A 165 5.71 -0.21 -15.25
N ASN A 166 6.66 -0.53 -14.40
CA ASN A 166 6.49 -1.16 -13.09
C ASN A 166 5.67 -0.30 -12.11
N VAL A 167 6.09 0.94 -11.89
CA VAL A 167 5.40 1.86 -10.96
C VAL A 167 3.95 2.17 -11.39
N PRO A 168 3.67 2.50 -12.66
CA PRO A 168 2.30 2.65 -13.15
C PRO A 168 1.39 1.44 -12.90
N VAL A 169 1.91 0.22 -12.99
CA VAL A 169 1.12 -1.00 -12.72
C VAL A 169 0.72 -1.08 -11.25
N VAL A 170 1.62 -0.77 -10.31
CA VAL A 170 1.30 -0.74 -8.87
C VAL A 170 0.25 0.33 -8.57
N ILE A 171 0.37 1.52 -9.17
CA ILE A 171 -0.64 2.58 -9.05
C ILE A 171 -1.99 2.11 -9.58
N LEU A 172 -2.01 1.45 -10.73
CA LEU A 172 -3.23 0.91 -11.33
C LEU A 172 -3.91 -0.09 -10.41
N TYR A 173 -3.17 -1.00 -9.78
CA TYR A 173 -3.70 -1.91 -8.77
C TYR A 173 -4.35 -1.15 -7.61
N GLY A 174 -3.68 -0.15 -7.07
CA GLY A 174 -4.23 0.70 -6.02
C GLY A 174 -5.54 1.37 -6.43
N LEU A 175 -5.59 1.95 -7.62
CA LEU A 175 -6.79 2.62 -8.14
C LEU A 175 -7.94 1.65 -8.40
N VAL A 176 -7.68 0.46 -8.96
CA VAL A 176 -8.69 -0.58 -9.18
C VAL A 176 -9.26 -1.05 -7.86
N LEU A 177 -8.42 -1.34 -6.87
CA LEU A 177 -8.86 -1.74 -5.54
C LEU A 177 -9.64 -0.61 -4.84
N PHE A 178 -9.16 0.63 -4.97
CA PHE A 178 -9.86 1.79 -4.42
C PHE A 178 -11.27 1.94 -5.00
N THR A 179 -11.41 1.87 -6.33
CA THR A 179 -12.72 1.96 -6.99
C THR A 179 -13.63 0.80 -6.61
N ALA A 180 -13.11 -0.42 -6.55
CA ALA A 180 -13.85 -1.60 -6.11
C ALA A 180 -14.31 -1.46 -4.65
N GLY A 181 -13.45 -0.96 -3.76
CA GLY A 181 -13.75 -0.73 -2.35
C GLY A 181 -14.73 0.41 -2.12
N SER A 182 -14.61 1.51 -2.87
CA SER A 182 -15.44 2.71 -2.70
C SER A 182 -16.82 2.63 -3.36
N PHE A 183 -17.12 1.59 -4.13
CA PHE A 183 -18.41 1.45 -4.81
C PHE A 183 -19.58 1.46 -3.83
N LYS A 184 -20.55 2.39 -4.01
CA LYS A 184 -21.71 2.64 -3.11
C LYS A 184 -21.30 2.97 -1.67
N ILE A 185 -20.33 3.85 -1.53
CA ILE A 185 -19.73 4.27 -0.25
C ILE A 185 -20.78 4.71 0.79
N GLU A 186 -21.90 5.29 0.34
CA GLU A 186 -22.99 5.72 1.23
C GLU A 186 -23.60 4.57 2.05
N ARG A 187 -23.56 3.33 1.51
CA ARG A 187 -24.03 2.13 2.23
C ARG A 187 -23.02 1.62 3.24
N LEU A 188 -21.74 1.93 3.05
CA LEU A 188 -20.67 1.49 3.93
C LEU A 188 -20.60 2.31 5.21
N VAL A 189 -21.04 3.55 5.14
CA VAL A 189 -20.95 4.52 6.24
C VAL A 189 -22.23 4.53 7.08
N LYS A 190 -23.38 4.14 6.53
CA LYS A 190 -24.62 3.95 7.28
C LYS A 190 -24.57 2.61 8.01
N VAL A 191 -24.59 2.66 9.34
CA VAL A 191 -24.77 1.50 10.22
C VAL A 191 -26.23 1.07 10.18
#